data_601d74183eba49370710bcb01cc0cc11
#
_entry.id   601d74183eba49370710bcb01cc0cc11
#
_cell.length_a   1.000
_cell.length_b   1.000
_cell.length_c   1.000
_cell.angle_alpha   90.00
_cell.angle_beta   90.00
_cell.angle_gamma   90.00
#
_symmetry.space_group_name_H-M   'P 1'
#
loop_
_entity.id
_entity.type
_entity.pdbx_description
1 polymer ?
#
loop_
_entity_poly.entity_id
_entity_poly.type
_entity_poly.pdbx_seq_one_letter_code
_entity_poly.pdbx_strand_id
1 'polypeptide(L)'
;MKKNVFFVAAIFAALCLNSCDKNDPDNPIAGGSGKILLTTALPNATGMDGTVYMQLIDEPVLGKTMATNNNNGINVPFGSSYPMIIGQEVYVFPSYHLTMDKNELIKYRRTNGILQREGSLQLPANNSANNLVKLSSTKAYLSLAGLGLIYIFNPETMQKTGEINLTSLGIQDNNPDIGIMIERDGYVFAGLSQMVGGWTSPENYKQADVAVIDTKTDKLVKMISEKTSGVSQATRPIDPRSLFMDEKGDIYISCLGNFGMVAGHKAGILRIKKGETDFDPTYHWTITGASIEGEEKVAGFAASICYAANGKAYGYIDIPGYYKPGETGHGAIASRAVVFDLYNQKMKKIEGLDLSNGYGVLVSKYKDGLAIANASTTTKGIYYLNPQTDKINPIPMITTIGNPMAIEWFGN
;
A
#
# COMPACT_ATOMS: atom_id res chain seq x y z
N MET A 1 -24.62 50.05 68.34
CA MET A 1 -24.09 48.68 68.07
C MET A 1 -24.08 48.49 66.59
N LYS A 2 -22.92 48.61 65.91
CA LYS A 2 -22.76 48.39 64.45
C LYS A 2 -22.14 47.01 64.28
N LYS A 3 -22.85 46.08 63.56
CA LYS A 3 -22.31 44.77 63.17
C LYS A 3 -21.61 44.90 61.83
N ASN A 4 -20.32 44.62 61.82
CA ASN A 4 -19.53 44.51 60.64
C ASN A 4 -19.79 43.10 60.01
N VAL A 5 -20.17 43.10 58.75
CA VAL A 5 -20.26 41.87 57.93
C VAL A 5 -19.01 41.84 57.05
N PHE A 6 -18.17 40.83 57.27
CA PHE A 6 -17.01 40.56 56.39
C PHE A 6 -17.52 39.76 55.18
N PHE A 7 -17.31 40.28 53.98
CA PHE A 7 -17.46 39.56 52.73
C PHE A 7 -16.13 38.83 52.41
N VAL A 8 -16.15 37.52 52.45
CA VAL A 8 -15.05 36.70 51.93
C VAL A 8 -15.31 36.44 50.45
N ALA A 9 -14.55 37.06 49.58
CA ALA A 9 -14.57 36.77 48.15
C ALA A 9 -13.75 35.49 47.87
N ALA A 10 -14.44 34.39 47.60
CA ALA A 10 -13.81 33.18 47.12
C ALA A 10 -13.47 33.35 45.63
N ILE A 11 -12.17 33.46 45.31
CA ILE A 11 -11.68 33.42 43.94
C ILE A 11 -11.67 31.96 43.52
N PHE A 12 -12.64 31.56 42.68
CA PHE A 12 -12.60 30.28 41.92
C PHE A 12 -11.62 30.48 40.79
N ALA A 13 -10.39 29.97 40.95
CA ALA A 13 -9.50 29.73 39.83
C ALA A 13 -10.06 28.54 39.01
N ALA A 14 -10.71 28.86 37.91
CA ALA A 14 -11.06 27.88 36.91
C ALA A 14 -9.78 27.36 36.26
N LEU A 15 -9.29 26.21 36.69
CA LEU A 15 -8.31 25.41 35.96
C LEU A 15 -9.05 24.89 34.71
N CYS A 16 -8.87 25.58 33.60
CA CYS A 16 -9.16 25.03 32.29
C CYS A 16 -8.17 23.87 32.09
N LEU A 17 -8.59 22.66 32.43
CA LEU A 17 -8.00 21.43 31.93
C LEU A 17 -8.29 21.41 30.43
N ASN A 18 -7.36 21.92 29.63
CA ASN A 18 -7.31 21.59 28.22
C ASN A 18 -7.06 20.09 28.14
N SER A 19 -8.13 19.32 28.08
CA SER A 19 -8.09 17.97 27.55
C SER A 19 -7.70 18.12 26.09
N CYS A 20 -6.40 18.04 25.79
CA CYS A 20 -5.96 17.79 24.42
C CYS A 20 -6.52 16.44 24.03
N ASP A 21 -7.53 16.46 23.18
CA ASP A 21 -8.02 15.27 22.52
C ASP A 21 -6.87 14.76 21.62
N LYS A 22 -6.21 13.68 22.06
CA LYS A 22 -5.03 13.10 21.37
C LYS A 22 -5.36 12.58 19.97
N ASN A 23 -6.62 12.59 19.59
CA ASN A 23 -7.13 12.14 18.32
C ASN A 23 -7.62 13.26 17.40
N ASP A 24 -7.34 14.52 17.75
CA ASP A 24 -7.67 15.65 16.88
C ASP A 24 -6.75 15.60 15.64
N PRO A 25 -7.29 15.38 14.43
CA PRO A 25 -6.51 15.30 13.20
C PRO A 25 -5.76 16.59 12.86
N ASP A 26 -6.10 17.70 13.49
CA ASP A 26 -5.48 19.01 13.30
C ASP A 26 -4.34 19.30 14.31
N ASN A 27 -4.11 18.40 15.27
CA ASN A 27 -3.06 18.56 16.28
C ASN A 27 -1.74 17.95 15.79
N PRO A 28 -0.62 18.70 15.74
CA PRO A 28 0.66 18.19 15.31
C PRO A 28 1.18 17.12 16.27
N ILE A 29 1.54 15.94 15.75
CA ILE A 29 2.06 14.84 16.55
C ILE A 29 3.58 14.93 16.59
N ALA A 30 4.11 15.20 17.77
CA ALA A 30 5.54 15.17 18.03
C ALA A 30 6.03 13.73 18.12
N GLY A 31 6.94 13.35 17.27
CA GLY A 31 7.73 12.11 17.33
C GLY A 31 9.20 12.49 17.12
N GLY A 32 10.13 11.80 17.72
CA GLY A 32 11.57 11.99 17.69
C GLY A 32 12.21 12.63 16.44
N SER A 33 13.25 12.03 15.83
CA SER A 33 13.79 12.54 14.54
C SER A 33 12.78 12.43 13.40
N GLY A 34 11.78 11.58 13.60
CA GLY A 34 10.66 11.39 12.70
C GLY A 34 11.07 11.06 11.26
N LYS A 35 12.10 10.27 11.07
CA LYS A 35 12.59 9.92 9.73
C LYS A 35 11.88 8.72 9.11
N ILE A 36 11.09 8.01 9.87
CA ILE A 36 10.34 6.84 9.43
C ILE A 36 8.87 7.04 9.71
N LEU A 37 8.04 6.78 8.71
CA LEU A 37 6.61 6.60 8.85
C LEU A 37 6.32 5.12 9.05
N LEU A 38 5.83 4.76 10.23
CA LEU A 38 5.41 3.40 10.57
C LEU A 38 3.88 3.33 10.55
N THR A 39 3.33 2.31 9.88
CA THR A 39 1.90 1.99 9.91
C THR A 39 1.70 0.61 10.51
N THR A 40 0.80 0.50 11.50
CA THR A 40 0.49 -0.75 12.19
C THR A 40 -1.02 -1.01 12.21
N ALA A 41 -1.43 -2.26 12.02
CA ALA A 41 -2.82 -2.68 12.08
C ALA A 41 -3.13 -3.59 13.26
N LEU A 42 -4.27 -3.34 13.87
CA LEU A 42 -4.91 -4.21 14.86
C LEU A 42 -6.27 -4.66 14.29
N PRO A 43 -6.29 -5.70 13.44
CA PRO A 43 -7.53 -6.21 12.89
C PRO A 43 -8.39 -6.81 14.01
N ASN A 44 -9.70 -6.73 13.86
CA ASN A 44 -10.65 -7.45 14.72
C ASN A 44 -10.59 -8.98 14.46
N ALA A 45 -11.38 -9.74 15.20
CA ALA A 45 -11.37 -11.20 15.09
C ALA A 45 -11.78 -11.72 13.69
N THR A 46 -12.56 -10.97 12.93
CA THR A 46 -12.96 -11.34 11.57
C THR A 46 -11.90 -10.96 10.52
N GLY A 47 -10.97 -10.06 10.85
CA GLY A 47 -10.01 -9.51 9.91
C GLY A 47 -10.60 -8.55 8.86
N MET A 48 -11.90 -8.26 8.94
CA MET A 48 -12.59 -7.40 7.96
C MET A 48 -12.65 -5.94 8.39
N ASP A 49 -12.32 -5.66 9.65
CA ASP A 49 -12.28 -4.34 10.26
C ASP A 49 -11.20 -4.29 11.34
N GLY A 50 -10.91 -3.11 11.88
CA GLY A 50 -9.90 -2.93 12.91
C GLY A 50 -9.48 -1.48 13.06
N THR A 51 -8.34 -1.30 13.72
CA THR A 51 -7.72 0.01 13.90
C THR A 51 -6.36 0.02 13.22
N VAL A 52 -6.06 1.09 12.50
CA VAL A 52 -4.74 1.33 11.90
C VAL A 52 -4.17 2.62 12.44
N TYR A 53 -2.91 2.58 12.84
CA TYR A 53 -2.16 3.74 13.31
C TYR A 53 -1.01 4.04 12.37
N MET A 54 -0.86 5.32 12.03
CA MET A 54 0.28 5.89 11.33
C MET A 54 1.06 6.80 12.29
N GLN A 55 2.38 6.63 12.40
CA GLN A 55 3.19 7.44 13.30
C GLN A 55 4.60 7.69 12.75
N LEU A 56 5.17 8.84 13.07
CA LEU A 56 6.59 9.08 12.87
C LEU A 56 7.39 8.47 14.02
N ILE A 57 8.47 7.78 13.67
CA ILE A 57 9.41 7.21 14.63
C ILE A 57 10.84 7.58 14.28
N ASP A 58 11.74 7.42 15.23
CA ASP A 58 13.18 7.55 15.03
C ASP A 58 13.74 6.43 14.16
N GLU A 59 14.89 6.65 13.59
CA GLU A 59 15.63 5.60 12.91
C GLU A 59 16.12 4.56 13.93
N PRO A 60 15.83 3.27 13.70
CA PRO A 60 16.36 2.21 14.53
C PRO A 60 17.88 2.06 14.33
N VAL A 61 18.56 1.61 15.36
CA VAL A 61 19.97 1.23 15.28
C VAL A 61 20.05 -0.24 14.88
N LEU A 62 20.73 -0.54 13.78
CA LEU A 62 20.91 -1.92 13.32
C LEU A 62 21.60 -2.77 14.40
N GLY A 63 21.08 -3.98 14.60
CA GLY A 63 21.55 -4.90 15.66
C GLY A 63 20.94 -4.63 17.04
N LYS A 64 20.05 -3.64 17.16
CA LYS A 64 19.23 -3.39 18.35
C LYS A 64 17.77 -3.33 17.98
N THR A 65 16.90 -3.81 18.85
CA THR A 65 15.45 -3.71 18.67
C THR A 65 14.89 -2.45 19.32
N MET A 66 14.15 -1.67 18.57
CA MET A 66 13.33 -0.57 19.08
C MET A 66 11.89 -1.08 19.23
N ALA A 67 11.37 -1.06 20.45
CA ALA A 67 9.95 -1.35 20.68
C ALA A 67 9.13 -0.10 20.43
N THR A 68 8.04 -0.22 19.68
CA THR A 68 7.10 0.86 19.43
C THR A 68 5.75 0.57 20.07
N ASN A 69 5.04 1.65 20.38
CA ASN A 69 3.63 1.61 20.76
C ASN A 69 2.85 2.59 19.87
N ASN A 70 1.52 2.58 19.99
CA ASN A 70 0.67 3.41 19.14
C ASN A 70 0.21 4.71 19.84
N ASN A 71 0.84 5.11 20.96
CA ASN A 71 0.39 6.24 21.79
C ASN A 71 0.44 7.60 21.06
N ASN A 72 1.33 7.73 20.09
CA ASN A 72 1.49 8.93 19.27
C ASN A 72 1.03 8.69 17.82
N GLY A 73 0.21 7.67 17.59
CA GLY A 73 -0.27 7.33 16.27
C GLY A 73 -1.51 8.13 15.88
N ILE A 74 -1.54 8.56 14.63
CA ILE A 74 -2.76 9.06 13.98
C ILE A 74 -3.57 7.86 13.52
N ASN A 75 -4.86 7.84 13.83
CA ASN A 75 -5.78 6.86 13.25
C ASN A 75 -5.93 7.13 11.75
N VAL A 76 -5.71 6.09 10.96
CA VAL A 76 -5.99 6.10 9.53
C VAL A 76 -7.02 5.02 9.21
N PRO A 77 -7.75 5.11 8.09
CA PRO A 77 -8.80 4.15 7.76
C PRO A 77 -8.26 2.72 7.65
N PHE A 78 -8.98 1.75 8.24
CA PHE A 78 -8.71 0.33 8.04
C PHE A 78 -9.07 -0.08 6.60
N GLY A 79 -8.29 -0.97 6.00
CA GLY A 79 -8.52 -1.42 4.61
C GLY A 79 -8.26 -0.34 3.57
N SER A 80 -7.53 0.73 3.91
CA SER A 80 -7.03 1.70 2.94
C SER A 80 -5.76 1.21 2.26
N SER A 81 -5.41 1.86 1.14
CA SER A 81 -4.05 1.79 0.60
C SER A 81 -3.04 2.32 1.63
N TYR A 82 -1.82 1.84 1.55
CA TYR A 82 -0.74 2.33 2.42
C TYR A 82 -0.54 3.83 2.19
N PRO A 83 -0.23 4.61 3.26
CA PRO A 83 0.12 6.01 3.10
C PRO A 83 1.26 6.18 2.11
N MET A 84 1.11 7.07 1.14
CA MET A 84 2.13 7.32 0.12
C MET A 84 2.98 8.52 0.50
N ILE A 85 4.31 8.36 0.46
CA ILE A 85 5.26 9.45 0.65
C ILE A 85 5.77 9.94 -0.70
N ILE A 86 5.67 11.26 -0.93
CA ILE A 86 6.27 11.95 -2.08
C ILE A 86 7.10 13.12 -1.55
N GLY A 87 8.41 12.93 -1.43
CA GLY A 87 9.29 13.88 -0.75
C GLY A 87 8.97 13.99 0.74
N GLN A 88 8.49 15.14 1.19
CA GLN A 88 8.04 15.36 2.58
C GLN A 88 6.51 15.30 2.73
N GLU A 89 5.79 15.05 1.66
CA GLU A 89 4.33 14.94 1.64
C GLU A 89 3.90 13.50 1.93
N VAL A 90 2.87 13.33 2.74
CA VAL A 90 2.25 12.05 3.07
C VAL A 90 0.77 12.11 2.72
N TYR A 91 0.35 11.22 1.84
CA TYR A 91 -1.04 11.12 1.42
C TYR A 91 -1.69 9.91 2.06
N VAL A 92 -2.78 10.15 2.79
CA VAL A 92 -3.58 9.12 3.47
C VAL A 92 -4.89 8.94 2.73
N PHE A 93 -5.14 7.73 2.29
CA PHE A 93 -6.31 7.37 1.50
C PHE A 93 -7.51 7.02 2.41
N PRO A 94 -8.75 7.20 1.93
CA PRO A 94 -9.93 6.63 2.57
C PRO A 94 -9.88 5.10 2.53
N SER A 95 -10.79 4.44 3.26
CA SER A 95 -10.91 2.98 3.16
C SER A 95 -11.23 2.57 1.72
N TYR A 96 -10.59 1.52 1.26
CA TYR A 96 -10.94 0.85 0.01
C TYR A 96 -12.27 0.10 0.13
N HIS A 97 -12.61 -0.33 1.35
CA HIS A 97 -13.92 -0.91 1.69
C HIS A 97 -14.95 0.21 1.88
N LEU A 98 -16.12 0.08 1.27
CA LEU A 98 -17.14 1.11 1.10
C LEU A 98 -17.84 1.60 2.38
N THR A 99 -17.37 1.24 3.58
CA THR A 99 -18.10 1.43 4.84
C THR A 99 -17.67 2.64 5.68
N MET A 100 -16.84 3.56 5.17
CA MET A 100 -16.20 4.58 6.00
C MET A 100 -16.83 5.97 5.90
N ASP A 101 -16.86 6.66 7.05
CA ASP A 101 -17.53 7.94 7.26
C ASP A 101 -16.84 9.14 6.59
N LYS A 102 -15.60 9.01 6.14
CA LYS A 102 -14.83 10.12 5.57
C LYS A 102 -14.34 9.79 4.17
N ASN A 103 -14.93 10.45 3.20
CA ASN A 103 -14.55 10.37 1.79
C ASN A 103 -13.57 11.51 1.47
N GLU A 104 -12.33 11.39 1.92
CA GLU A 104 -11.29 12.39 1.65
C GLU A 104 -9.92 11.75 1.48
N LEU A 105 -9.12 12.30 0.56
CA LEU A 105 -7.66 12.10 0.52
C LEU A 105 -7.03 13.17 1.39
N ILE A 106 -6.35 12.79 2.46
CA ILE A 106 -5.72 13.74 3.40
C ILE A 106 -4.25 13.89 3.05
N LYS A 107 -3.78 15.12 3.04
CA LYS A 107 -2.38 15.46 2.86
C LYS A 107 -1.77 15.95 4.18
N TYR A 108 -0.68 15.32 4.58
CA TYR A 108 0.21 15.78 5.64
C TYR A 108 1.55 16.18 5.03
N ARG A 109 2.27 17.05 5.72
CA ARG A 109 3.68 17.35 5.46
C ARG A 109 4.52 17.03 6.68
N ARG A 110 5.64 16.36 6.46
CA ARG A 110 6.67 16.20 7.49
C ARG A 110 7.53 17.46 7.54
N THR A 111 7.55 18.12 8.69
CA THR A 111 8.37 19.32 8.97
C THR A 111 8.96 19.18 10.36
N ASN A 112 10.30 19.22 10.47
CA ASN A 112 11.01 19.14 11.75
C ASN A 112 10.62 17.90 12.59
N GLY A 113 10.42 16.74 11.94
CA GLY A 113 10.05 15.50 12.62
C GLY A 113 8.59 15.42 13.08
N ILE A 114 7.73 16.30 12.59
CA ILE A 114 6.29 16.35 12.91
C ILE A 114 5.48 16.20 11.63
N LEU A 115 4.37 15.45 11.67
CA LEU A 115 3.36 15.43 10.62
C LEU A 115 2.34 16.55 10.88
N GLN A 116 2.24 17.47 9.94
CA GLN A 116 1.29 18.56 9.93
C GLN A 116 0.26 18.34 8.83
N ARG A 117 -1.04 18.35 9.16
CA ARG A 117 -2.09 18.32 8.13
C ARG A 117 -2.05 19.60 7.33
N GLU A 118 -1.94 19.49 5.99
CA GLU A 118 -1.95 20.62 5.05
C GLU A 118 -3.29 20.83 4.37
N GLY A 119 -4.11 19.79 4.28
CA GLY A 119 -5.41 19.87 3.63
C GLY A 119 -5.97 18.51 3.26
N SER A 120 -7.11 18.54 2.59
CA SER A 120 -7.73 17.33 2.04
C SER A 120 -8.49 17.62 0.74
N LEU A 121 -8.56 16.60 -0.12
CA LEU A 121 -9.41 16.57 -1.30
C LEU A 121 -10.66 15.79 -0.97
N GLN A 122 -11.82 16.43 -1.03
CA GLN A 122 -13.10 15.77 -0.85
C GLN A 122 -13.42 14.87 -2.04
N LEU A 123 -13.88 13.67 -1.75
CA LEU A 123 -14.18 12.62 -2.72
C LEU A 123 -15.67 12.25 -2.67
N PRO A 124 -16.25 11.78 -3.76
CA PRO A 124 -17.62 11.27 -3.76
C PRO A 124 -17.73 9.99 -2.90
N ALA A 125 -18.95 9.61 -2.55
CA ALA A 125 -19.21 8.32 -1.92
C ALA A 125 -18.78 7.16 -2.84
N ASN A 126 -18.46 6.01 -2.27
CA ASN A 126 -18.08 4.79 -2.99
C ASN A 126 -16.85 4.96 -3.89
N ASN A 127 -15.93 5.84 -3.52
CA ASN A 127 -14.78 6.18 -4.37
C ASN A 127 -13.70 5.08 -4.42
N SER A 128 -13.47 4.33 -3.33
CA SER A 128 -12.36 3.36 -3.19
C SER A 128 -11.03 3.91 -3.73
N ALA A 129 -10.71 5.17 -3.37
CA ALA A 129 -9.47 5.80 -3.82
C ALA A 129 -8.26 5.03 -3.29
N ASN A 130 -7.29 4.73 -4.15
CA ASN A 130 -6.25 3.77 -3.80
C ASN A 130 -4.84 4.12 -4.24
N ASN A 131 -4.67 5.01 -5.22
CA ASN A 131 -3.33 5.33 -5.72
C ASN A 131 -3.26 6.75 -6.29
N LEU A 132 -2.07 7.35 -6.18
CA LEU A 132 -1.80 8.70 -6.63
C LEU A 132 -0.51 8.74 -7.46
N VAL A 133 -0.55 9.47 -8.57
CA VAL A 133 0.63 9.80 -9.39
C VAL A 133 0.77 11.31 -9.46
N LYS A 134 1.84 11.84 -8.87
CA LYS A 134 2.14 13.28 -8.93
C LYS A 134 2.94 13.58 -10.19
N LEU A 135 2.34 14.30 -11.12
CA LEU A 135 2.93 14.66 -12.41
C LEU A 135 3.72 15.97 -12.34
N SER A 136 3.29 16.90 -11.50
CA SER A 136 3.99 18.16 -11.22
C SER A 136 3.64 18.71 -9.84
N SER A 137 4.10 19.90 -9.47
CA SER A 137 3.68 20.58 -8.24
C SER A 137 2.18 20.92 -8.23
N THR A 138 1.58 21.12 -9.39
CA THR A 138 0.17 21.56 -9.53
C THR A 138 -0.73 20.53 -10.21
N LYS A 139 -0.21 19.35 -10.57
CA LYS A 139 -1.02 18.31 -11.24
C LYS A 139 -0.70 16.93 -10.70
N ALA A 140 -1.73 16.24 -10.26
CA ALA A 140 -1.68 14.84 -9.86
C ALA A 140 -2.94 14.10 -10.31
N TYR A 141 -2.80 12.78 -10.50
CA TYR A 141 -3.89 11.85 -10.76
C TYR A 141 -4.17 11.03 -9.51
N LEU A 142 -5.45 10.83 -9.20
CA LEU A 142 -5.92 9.97 -8.11
C LEU A 142 -6.91 8.96 -8.68
N SER A 143 -6.62 7.66 -8.56
CA SER A 143 -7.56 6.61 -8.98
C SER A 143 -8.71 6.48 -7.99
N LEU A 144 -9.92 6.45 -8.50
CA LEU A 144 -11.16 6.18 -7.78
C LEU A 144 -11.72 4.85 -8.28
N ALA A 145 -11.19 3.75 -7.73
CA ALA A 145 -11.49 2.39 -8.22
C ALA A 145 -12.97 2.07 -8.19
N GLY A 146 -13.68 2.47 -7.14
CA GLY A 146 -15.12 2.20 -7.01
C GLY A 146 -16.02 2.94 -8.01
N LEU A 147 -15.46 3.90 -8.78
CA LEU A 147 -16.21 4.74 -9.71
C LEU A 147 -15.71 4.65 -11.16
N GLY A 148 -14.63 3.93 -11.43
CA GLY A 148 -14.01 3.90 -12.75
C GLY A 148 -13.49 5.26 -13.23
N LEU A 149 -13.13 6.15 -12.30
CA LEU A 149 -12.67 7.51 -12.56
C LEU A 149 -11.24 7.73 -12.10
N ILE A 150 -10.53 8.63 -12.78
CA ILE A 150 -9.30 9.23 -12.27
C ILE A 150 -9.57 10.72 -12.04
N TYR A 151 -9.43 11.19 -10.80
CA TYR A 151 -9.47 12.63 -10.55
C TYR A 151 -8.13 13.26 -10.90
N ILE A 152 -8.21 14.41 -11.57
CA ILE A 152 -7.10 15.33 -11.76
C ILE A 152 -7.24 16.40 -10.69
N PHE A 153 -6.20 16.64 -9.92
CA PHE A 153 -6.23 17.62 -8.86
C PHE A 153 -4.88 18.36 -8.71
N ASN A 154 -4.94 19.52 -8.09
CA ASN A 154 -3.75 20.27 -7.72
C ASN A 154 -3.30 19.86 -6.32
N PRO A 155 -2.12 19.20 -6.15
CA PRO A 155 -1.64 18.72 -4.85
C PRO A 155 -1.17 19.84 -3.90
N GLU A 156 -0.97 21.07 -4.38
CA GLU A 156 -0.67 22.22 -3.51
C GLU A 156 -1.93 22.76 -2.83
N THR A 157 -3.04 22.82 -3.56
CA THR A 157 -4.31 23.36 -3.06
C THR A 157 -5.31 22.30 -2.61
N MET A 158 -5.03 21.02 -2.91
CA MET A 158 -5.95 19.89 -2.70
C MET A 158 -7.33 20.10 -3.37
N GLN A 159 -7.35 20.74 -4.53
CA GLN A 159 -8.59 21.03 -5.29
C GLN A 159 -8.65 20.18 -6.56
N LYS A 160 -9.80 19.58 -6.83
CA LYS A 160 -10.08 18.90 -8.10
C LYS A 160 -10.03 19.93 -9.24
N THR A 161 -9.33 19.58 -10.32
CA THR A 161 -9.22 20.40 -11.54
C THR A 161 -9.82 19.72 -12.78
N GLY A 162 -10.06 18.42 -12.73
CA GLY A 162 -10.65 17.66 -13.83
C GLY A 162 -10.86 16.20 -13.47
N GLU A 163 -11.26 15.42 -14.48
CA GLU A 163 -11.37 13.96 -14.33
C GLU A 163 -11.19 13.26 -15.68
N ILE A 164 -10.77 11.99 -15.62
CA ILE A 164 -10.72 11.06 -16.74
C ILE A 164 -11.70 9.93 -16.43
N ASN A 165 -12.66 9.73 -17.32
CA ASN A 165 -13.69 8.71 -17.18
C ASN A 165 -13.27 7.45 -17.95
N LEU A 166 -13.10 6.33 -17.23
CA LEU A 166 -12.75 5.02 -17.78
C LEU A 166 -13.87 3.99 -17.65
N THR A 167 -15.07 4.39 -17.26
CA THR A 167 -16.21 3.49 -17.03
C THR A 167 -16.53 2.60 -18.23
N SER A 168 -16.33 3.10 -19.45
CA SER A 168 -16.53 2.33 -20.69
C SER A 168 -15.55 1.16 -20.88
N LEU A 169 -14.50 1.06 -20.05
CA LEU A 169 -13.56 -0.06 -20.05
C LEU A 169 -14.01 -1.19 -19.13
N GLY A 170 -15.00 -0.97 -18.27
CA GLY A 170 -15.57 -2.00 -17.40
C GLY A 170 -16.32 -3.07 -18.18
N ILE A 171 -16.18 -4.34 -17.78
CA ILE A 171 -16.63 -5.49 -18.56
C ILE A 171 -18.09 -5.88 -18.39
N GLN A 172 -18.70 -5.64 -17.25
CA GLN A 172 -20.09 -6.03 -16.96
C GLN A 172 -20.87 -4.96 -16.17
N ASP A 173 -20.18 -4.18 -15.32
CA ASP A 173 -20.78 -3.22 -14.40
C ASP A 173 -20.39 -1.76 -14.69
N ASN A 174 -19.79 -1.48 -15.84
CA ASN A 174 -19.27 -0.18 -16.22
C ASN A 174 -18.23 0.38 -15.23
N ASN A 175 -17.49 -0.51 -14.57
CA ASN A 175 -16.37 -0.14 -13.70
C ASN A 175 -15.16 -1.03 -13.96
N PRO A 176 -14.02 -0.51 -14.45
CA PRO A 176 -12.82 -1.31 -14.67
C PRO A 176 -11.99 -1.54 -13.40
N ASP A 177 -12.38 -1.00 -12.25
CA ASP A 177 -11.66 -1.06 -10.96
C ASP A 177 -10.20 -0.62 -11.10
N ILE A 178 -10.00 0.67 -11.27
CA ILE A 178 -8.68 1.26 -11.50
C ILE A 178 -7.79 1.02 -10.27
N GLY A 179 -6.73 0.24 -10.46
CA GLY A 179 -5.75 -0.08 -9.44
C GLY A 179 -4.59 0.92 -9.40
N ILE A 180 -3.37 0.36 -9.38
CA ILE A 180 -2.15 1.16 -9.27
C ILE A 180 -1.77 1.76 -10.62
N MET A 181 -1.23 2.98 -10.56
CA MET A 181 -0.79 3.76 -11.70
C MET A 181 0.70 4.09 -11.61
N ILE A 182 1.37 4.17 -12.74
CA ILE A 182 2.75 4.67 -12.85
C ILE A 182 2.88 5.57 -14.09
N GLU A 183 3.66 6.64 -13.96
CA GLU A 183 4.00 7.49 -15.10
C GLU A 183 5.31 7.04 -15.73
N ARG A 184 5.35 7.04 -17.07
CA ARG A 184 6.56 6.88 -17.86
C ARG A 184 6.41 7.58 -19.21
N ASP A 185 7.40 8.43 -19.55
CA ASP A 185 7.54 9.07 -20.86
C ASP A 185 6.27 9.84 -21.31
N GLY A 186 5.57 10.50 -20.37
CA GLY A 186 4.36 11.28 -20.66
C GLY A 186 3.08 10.45 -20.72
N TYR A 187 3.13 9.17 -20.40
CA TYR A 187 1.97 8.31 -20.26
C TYR A 187 1.82 7.81 -18.83
N VAL A 188 0.56 7.73 -18.36
CA VAL A 188 0.22 6.98 -17.16
C VAL A 188 -0.33 5.62 -17.57
N PHE A 189 0.26 4.57 -17.00
CA PHE A 189 -0.20 3.19 -17.12
C PHE A 189 -0.99 2.86 -15.85
N ALA A 190 -2.27 2.52 -16.00
CA ALA A 190 -3.17 2.21 -14.90
C ALA A 190 -3.65 0.76 -15.00
N GLY A 191 -3.30 -0.07 -14.00
CA GLY A 191 -3.80 -1.44 -13.93
C GLY A 191 -5.31 -1.46 -13.69
N LEU A 192 -6.02 -2.37 -14.36
CA LEU A 192 -7.46 -2.54 -14.23
C LEU A 192 -7.75 -3.92 -13.64
N SER A 193 -8.42 -3.96 -12.49
CA SER A 193 -8.69 -5.22 -11.78
C SER A 193 -9.92 -5.95 -12.30
N GLN A 194 -10.86 -5.24 -12.97
CA GLN A 194 -12.05 -5.81 -13.63
C GLN A 194 -12.87 -6.71 -12.70
N MET A 195 -13.09 -6.28 -11.46
CA MET A 195 -13.88 -7.02 -10.47
C MET A 195 -15.39 -6.86 -10.73
N VAL A 196 -16.17 -7.90 -10.54
CA VAL A 196 -17.61 -7.87 -10.73
C VAL A 196 -18.32 -8.51 -9.54
N GLY A 197 -19.09 -7.72 -8.81
CA GLY A 197 -19.87 -8.18 -7.67
C GLY A 197 -19.06 -8.62 -6.45
N GLY A 198 -17.80 -8.21 -6.34
CA GLY A 198 -16.91 -8.56 -5.23
C GLY A 198 -15.44 -8.26 -5.52
N TRP A 199 -14.55 -9.18 -5.15
CA TRP A 199 -13.09 -8.98 -5.26
C TRP A 199 -12.45 -9.71 -6.44
N THR A 200 -13.25 -10.32 -7.30
CA THR A 200 -12.77 -11.19 -8.39
C THR A 200 -13.34 -10.78 -9.72
N SER A 201 -12.57 -11.00 -10.78
CA SER A 201 -13.06 -10.92 -12.15
C SER A 201 -13.90 -12.15 -12.48
N PRO A 202 -14.82 -12.08 -13.48
CA PRO A 202 -15.59 -13.23 -13.92
C PRO A 202 -14.72 -14.41 -14.40
N GLU A 203 -15.17 -15.65 -14.21
CA GLU A 203 -14.40 -16.86 -14.52
C GLU A 203 -13.92 -16.92 -15.99
N ASN A 204 -14.69 -16.38 -16.90
CA ASN A 204 -14.34 -16.36 -18.33
C ASN A 204 -13.43 -15.19 -18.72
N TYR A 205 -13.09 -14.28 -17.79
CA TYR A 205 -12.27 -13.08 -18.07
C TYR A 205 -10.83 -13.26 -17.59
N LYS A 206 -10.10 -14.19 -18.20
CA LYS A 206 -8.75 -14.64 -17.83
C LYS A 206 -7.67 -13.79 -18.50
N GLN A 207 -7.65 -12.51 -18.21
CA GLN A 207 -6.70 -11.54 -18.79
C GLN A 207 -6.32 -10.45 -17.79
N ALA A 208 -5.23 -9.76 -18.09
CA ALA A 208 -4.81 -8.56 -17.37
C ALA A 208 -4.90 -7.35 -18.30
N ASP A 209 -5.52 -6.28 -17.82
CA ASP A 209 -5.74 -5.06 -18.56
C ASP A 209 -5.00 -3.88 -17.94
N VAL A 210 -4.51 -2.99 -18.80
CA VAL A 210 -3.90 -1.72 -18.40
C VAL A 210 -4.44 -0.61 -19.32
N ALA A 211 -4.91 0.48 -18.73
CA ALA A 211 -5.24 1.70 -19.46
C ALA A 211 -3.99 2.55 -19.66
N VAL A 212 -3.77 3.03 -20.86
CA VAL A 212 -2.69 3.96 -21.23
C VAL A 212 -3.28 5.33 -21.43
N ILE A 213 -2.82 6.32 -20.65
CA ILE A 213 -3.37 7.67 -20.59
C ILE A 213 -2.27 8.66 -20.94
N ASP A 214 -2.53 9.56 -21.88
CA ASP A 214 -1.63 10.66 -22.24
C ASP A 214 -1.75 11.79 -21.20
N THR A 215 -0.63 12.11 -20.53
CA THR A 215 -0.61 13.11 -19.44
C THR A 215 -0.68 14.55 -19.92
N LYS A 216 -0.44 14.81 -21.21
CA LYS A 216 -0.49 16.14 -21.82
C LYS A 216 -1.93 16.52 -22.18
N THR A 217 -2.73 15.54 -22.63
CA THR A 217 -4.11 15.75 -23.05
C THR A 217 -5.13 15.30 -22.03
N ASP A 218 -4.72 14.56 -20.99
CA ASP A 218 -5.57 13.92 -19.98
C ASP A 218 -6.62 12.98 -20.60
N LYS A 219 -6.23 12.23 -21.62
CA LYS A 219 -7.14 11.34 -22.35
C LYS A 219 -6.62 9.91 -22.38
N LEU A 220 -7.57 8.98 -22.33
CA LEU A 220 -7.30 7.58 -22.64
C LEU A 220 -6.79 7.47 -24.09
N VAL A 221 -5.63 6.84 -24.25
CA VAL A 221 -5.06 6.49 -25.56
C VAL A 221 -5.63 5.14 -26.01
N LYS A 222 -5.51 4.12 -25.15
CA LYS A 222 -5.99 2.77 -25.40
C LYS A 222 -6.05 1.96 -24.09
N MET A 223 -6.74 0.83 -24.11
CA MET A 223 -6.58 -0.27 -23.18
C MET A 223 -5.75 -1.35 -23.86
N ILE A 224 -4.74 -1.86 -23.17
CA ILE A 224 -3.96 -3.01 -23.58
C ILE A 224 -4.32 -4.22 -22.72
N SER A 225 -4.28 -5.42 -23.31
CA SER A 225 -4.68 -6.65 -22.62
C SER A 225 -3.70 -7.79 -22.91
N GLU A 226 -3.30 -8.51 -21.86
CA GLU A 226 -2.65 -9.80 -21.99
C GLU A 226 -3.70 -10.92 -21.84
N LYS A 227 -3.89 -11.76 -22.87
CA LYS A 227 -5.00 -12.73 -22.95
C LYS A 227 -4.56 -14.19 -23.11
N THR A 228 -3.25 -14.43 -23.17
CA THR A 228 -2.71 -15.73 -23.63
C THR A 228 -2.21 -16.61 -22.50
N SER A 229 -1.68 -16.02 -21.45
CA SER A 229 -1.05 -16.73 -20.31
C SER A 229 -2.06 -17.20 -19.24
N GLY A 230 -3.23 -16.56 -19.19
CA GLY A 230 -4.20 -16.68 -18.10
C GLY A 230 -3.83 -15.89 -16.86
N VAL A 231 -2.74 -15.09 -16.90
CA VAL A 231 -2.43 -14.09 -15.87
C VAL A 231 -3.50 -13.01 -15.91
N SER A 232 -4.06 -12.68 -14.77
CA SER A 232 -5.26 -11.84 -14.69
C SER A 232 -5.27 -10.91 -13.46
N GLN A 233 -6.18 -9.95 -13.48
CA GLN A 233 -6.39 -8.99 -12.41
C GLN A 233 -5.13 -8.15 -12.15
N ALA A 234 -4.88 -7.18 -13.04
CA ALA A 234 -3.70 -6.33 -13.01
C ALA A 234 -3.64 -5.49 -11.73
N THR A 235 -2.50 -5.52 -11.06
CA THR A 235 -2.13 -4.86 -9.82
C THR A 235 -2.87 -5.36 -8.56
N ARG A 236 -2.33 -5.04 -7.39
CA ARG A 236 -3.00 -5.16 -6.10
C ARG A 236 -3.46 -3.77 -5.68
N PRO A 237 -4.76 -3.46 -5.68
CA PRO A 237 -5.24 -2.08 -5.56
C PRO A 237 -4.75 -1.30 -4.34
N ILE A 238 -4.47 -1.99 -3.22
CA ILE A 238 -4.01 -1.35 -1.97
C ILE A 238 -2.48 -1.30 -1.83
N ASP A 239 -1.72 -1.90 -2.75
CA ASP A 239 -0.25 -1.92 -2.69
C ASP A 239 0.35 -1.15 -3.87
N PRO A 240 0.83 0.09 -3.64
CA PRO A 240 1.39 0.93 -4.70
C PRO A 240 2.64 0.34 -5.36
N ARG A 241 3.25 -0.71 -4.80
CA ARG A 241 4.42 -1.37 -5.34
C ARG A 241 4.08 -2.51 -6.30
N SER A 242 2.79 -2.86 -6.46
CA SER A 242 2.37 -3.90 -7.41
C SER A 242 2.51 -3.49 -8.88
N LEU A 243 2.83 -2.23 -9.14
CA LEU A 243 3.20 -1.68 -10.44
C LEU A 243 4.48 -0.86 -10.25
N PHE A 244 5.56 -1.24 -10.88
CA PHE A 244 6.88 -0.63 -10.69
C PHE A 244 7.70 -0.60 -11.98
N MET A 245 8.77 0.17 -11.98
CA MET A 245 9.69 0.30 -13.09
C MET A 245 11.12 -0.06 -12.64
N ASP A 246 11.85 -0.78 -13.49
CA ASP A 246 13.26 -1.06 -13.26
C ASP A 246 14.16 0.09 -13.75
N GLU A 247 15.47 -0.04 -13.55
CA GLU A 247 16.47 0.96 -13.99
C GLU A 247 16.64 1.05 -15.50
N LYS A 248 16.14 0.05 -16.25
CA LYS A 248 16.12 0.07 -17.72
C LYS A 248 14.91 0.84 -18.25
N GLY A 249 13.93 1.15 -17.40
CA GLY A 249 12.67 1.79 -17.73
C GLY A 249 11.57 0.80 -18.18
N ASP A 250 11.77 -0.50 -17.97
CA ASP A 250 10.72 -1.50 -18.17
C ASP A 250 9.71 -1.45 -17.01
N ILE A 251 8.41 -1.44 -17.31
CA ILE A 251 7.35 -1.48 -16.32
C ILE A 251 6.98 -2.94 -16.07
N TYR A 252 6.89 -3.31 -14.80
CA TYR A 252 6.43 -4.61 -14.34
C TYR A 252 5.11 -4.49 -13.60
N ILE A 253 4.18 -5.40 -13.90
CA ILE A 253 2.83 -5.44 -13.35
C ILE A 253 2.64 -6.76 -12.61
N SER A 254 2.49 -6.71 -11.28
CA SER A 254 2.14 -7.86 -10.46
C SER A 254 0.63 -8.06 -10.50
N CYS A 255 0.19 -9.19 -11.04
CA CYS A 255 -1.21 -9.57 -11.22
C CYS A 255 -1.64 -10.59 -10.18
N LEU A 256 -2.83 -10.44 -9.59
CA LEU A 256 -3.30 -11.23 -8.46
C LEU A 256 -3.92 -12.59 -8.83
N GLY A 257 -4.37 -12.77 -10.07
CA GLY A 257 -5.02 -14.02 -10.47
C GLY A 257 -6.25 -14.36 -9.62
N ASN A 258 -7.05 -13.35 -9.26
CA ASN A 258 -8.21 -13.49 -8.39
C ASN A 258 -7.89 -14.17 -7.03
N PHE A 259 -6.67 -13.98 -6.50
CA PHE A 259 -6.20 -14.57 -5.24
C PHE A 259 -6.27 -16.10 -5.22
N GLY A 260 -6.30 -16.75 -6.38
CA GLY A 260 -6.51 -18.21 -6.52
C GLY A 260 -7.94 -18.68 -6.24
N MET A 261 -8.90 -17.76 -6.07
CA MET A 261 -10.31 -18.10 -5.74
C MET A 261 -11.14 -18.50 -6.97
N VAL A 262 -10.71 -18.15 -8.17
CA VAL A 262 -11.45 -18.40 -9.42
C VAL A 262 -10.67 -19.34 -10.32
N ALA A 263 -11.31 -20.41 -10.76
CA ALA A 263 -10.67 -21.45 -11.55
C ALA A 263 -10.08 -20.92 -12.86
N GLY A 264 -8.84 -21.33 -13.16
CA GLY A 264 -8.15 -21.00 -14.41
C GLY A 264 -7.54 -19.61 -14.47
N HIS A 265 -7.77 -18.73 -13.47
CA HIS A 265 -7.04 -17.48 -13.30
C HIS A 265 -5.67 -17.76 -12.67
N LYS A 266 -4.66 -17.02 -13.09
CA LYS A 266 -3.29 -17.17 -12.59
C LYS A 266 -2.74 -15.84 -12.12
N ALA A 267 -2.10 -15.84 -10.97
CA ALA A 267 -1.23 -14.74 -10.56
C ALA A 267 0.07 -14.78 -11.35
N GLY A 268 0.64 -13.62 -11.60
CA GLY A 268 1.87 -13.54 -12.38
C GLY A 268 2.44 -12.15 -12.45
N ILE A 269 3.55 -12.01 -13.17
CA ILE A 269 4.19 -10.73 -13.45
C ILE A 269 4.27 -10.55 -14.97
N LEU A 270 3.77 -9.42 -15.44
CA LEU A 270 3.80 -9.00 -16.84
C LEU A 270 4.78 -7.83 -17.00
N ARG A 271 5.17 -7.55 -18.23
CA ARG A 271 6.12 -6.46 -18.55
C ARG A 271 5.63 -5.61 -19.71
N ILE A 272 5.94 -4.30 -19.64
CA ILE A 272 5.88 -3.36 -20.76
C ILE A 272 7.29 -2.80 -20.93
N LYS A 273 7.92 -3.05 -22.08
CA LYS A 273 9.30 -2.58 -22.35
C LYS A 273 9.37 -1.06 -22.40
N LYS A 274 10.54 -0.52 -22.08
CA LYS A 274 10.86 0.91 -22.25
C LYS A 274 10.54 1.36 -23.67
N GLY A 275 9.86 2.50 -23.79
CA GLY A 275 9.45 3.09 -25.06
C GLY A 275 8.22 2.45 -25.69
N GLU A 276 7.74 1.30 -25.17
CA GLU A 276 6.55 0.62 -25.65
C GLU A 276 5.32 0.98 -24.81
N THR A 277 4.15 0.88 -25.41
CA THR A 277 2.86 1.07 -24.73
C THR A 277 1.97 -0.17 -24.79
N ASP A 278 2.55 -1.33 -25.16
CA ASP A 278 1.89 -2.63 -25.20
C ASP A 278 2.62 -3.64 -24.30
N PHE A 279 1.94 -4.69 -23.88
CA PHE A 279 2.58 -5.77 -23.16
C PHE A 279 3.68 -6.43 -24.02
N ASP A 280 4.79 -6.76 -23.38
CA ASP A 280 5.84 -7.56 -24.00
C ASP A 280 5.36 -9.01 -24.22
N PRO A 281 5.16 -9.45 -25.47
CA PRO A 281 4.65 -10.78 -25.75
C PRO A 281 5.63 -11.90 -25.39
N THR A 282 6.88 -11.55 -25.07
CA THR A 282 7.92 -12.52 -24.69
C THR A 282 8.12 -12.66 -23.20
N TYR A 283 7.38 -11.86 -22.38
CA TYR A 283 7.52 -11.88 -20.95
C TYR A 283 6.14 -11.98 -20.26
N HIS A 284 5.85 -13.17 -19.79
CA HIS A 284 4.72 -13.45 -18.89
C HIS A 284 5.18 -14.52 -17.89
N TRP A 285 5.43 -14.09 -16.67
CA TRP A 285 5.87 -14.98 -15.60
C TRP A 285 4.69 -15.41 -14.75
N THR A 286 4.24 -16.66 -14.91
CA THR A 286 3.19 -17.24 -14.07
C THR A 286 3.76 -17.58 -12.70
N ILE A 287 3.15 -17.01 -11.65
CA ILE A 287 3.48 -17.26 -10.23
C ILE A 287 2.67 -18.43 -9.68
N THR A 288 1.38 -18.50 -9.97
CA THR A 288 0.50 -19.58 -9.50
C THR A 288 1.05 -20.95 -9.86
N GLY A 289 1.33 -21.77 -8.84
CA GLY A 289 1.88 -23.11 -8.99
C GLY A 289 3.39 -23.17 -9.24
N ALA A 290 4.08 -22.05 -9.30
CA ALA A 290 5.54 -22.02 -9.48
C ALA A 290 6.26 -22.50 -8.22
N SER A 291 7.42 -23.14 -8.41
CA SER A 291 8.32 -23.54 -7.32
C SER A 291 9.07 -22.33 -6.76
N ILE A 292 9.37 -22.41 -5.48
CA ILE A 292 10.20 -21.45 -4.75
C ILE A 292 11.42 -22.21 -4.24
N GLU A 293 12.63 -21.82 -4.65
CA GLU A 293 13.85 -22.45 -4.16
C GLU A 293 13.93 -22.37 -2.63
N GLY A 294 14.14 -23.49 -1.96
CA GLY A 294 14.16 -23.61 -0.50
C GLY A 294 12.80 -23.71 0.17
N GLU A 295 11.70 -23.78 -0.58
CA GLU A 295 10.33 -23.97 -0.07
C GLU A 295 9.70 -25.24 -0.62
N GLU A 296 8.97 -25.98 0.24
CA GLU A 296 8.34 -27.25 -0.15
C GLU A 296 7.01 -27.07 -0.88
N LYS A 297 6.33 -25.96 -0.62
CA LYS A 297 5.01 -25.68 -1.18
C LYS A 297 5.12 -24.74 -2.38
N VAL A 298 4.18 -24.89 -3.30
CA VAL A 298 4.13 -24.04 -4.49
C VAL A 298 3.48 -22.68 -4.21
N ALA A 299 3.83 -21.71 -5.00
CA ALA A 299 3.33 -20.34 -4.91
C ALA A 299 1.83 -20.24 -5.28
N GLY A 300 1.10 -19.40 -4.57
CA GLY A 300 -0.24 -18.93 -4.93
C GLY A 300 -0.18 -17.63 -5.71
N PHE A 301 0.00 -16.52 -5.02
CA PHE A 301 0.11 -15.18 -5.62
C PHE A 301 1.11 -14.31 -4.85
N ALA A 302 1.59 -13.23 -5.48
CA ALA A 302 2.43 -12.25 -4.80
C ALA A 302 1.57 -11.37 -3.89
N ALA A 303 1.71 -11.56 -2.58
CA ALA A 303 1.04 -10.74 -1.57
C ALA A 303 1.65 -9.35 -1.47
N SER A 304 2.94 -9.20 -1.77
CA SER A 304 3.63 -7.92 -1.94
C SER A 304 4.86 -8.10 -2.82
N ILE A 305 5.33 -7.00 -3.40
CA ILE A 305 6.56 -6.96 -4.17
C ILE A 305 7.20 -5.56 -4.06
N CYS A 306 8.49 -5.48 -3.87
CA CYS A 306 9.26 -4.24 -3.85
C CYS A 306 10.51 -4.40 -4.71
N TYR A 307 10.58 -3.67 -5.79
CA TYR A 307 11.76 -3.67 -6.65
C TYR A 307 12.95 -3.02 -5.94
N ALA A 308 14.08 -3.71 -5.93
CA ALA A 308 15.32 -3.17 -5.38
C ALA A 308 16.24 -2.62 -6.49
N ALA A 309 16.89 -3.48 -7.24
CA ALA A 309 17.78 -3.15 -8.36
C ALA A 309 18.19 -4.40 -9.15
N ASN A 310 18.73 -4.22 -10.36
CA ASN A 310 19.37 -5.28 -11.18
C ASN A 310 18.47 -6.50 -11.42
N GLY A 311 17.16 -6.27 -11.63
CA GLY A 311 16.18 -7.33 -11.86
C GLY A 311 15.77 -8.07 -10.59
N LYS A 312 16.23 -7.66 -9.40
CA LYS A 312 15.79 -8.25 -8.14
C LYS A 312 14.68 -7.44 -7.49
N ALA A 313 13.66 -8.15 -7.05
CA ALA A 313 12.62 -7.63 -6.17
C ALA A 313 12.49 -8.53 -4.93
N TYR A 314 11.88 -8.00 -3.88
CA TYR A 314 11.68 -8.68 -2.61
C TYR A 314 10.23 -8.50 -2.18
N GLY A 315 9.66 -9.51 -1.57
CA GLY A 315 8.26 -9.46 -1.15
C GLY A 315 7.80 -10.76 -0.54
N TYR A 316 6.50 -10.98 -0.61
CA TYR A 316 5.88 -12.15 -0.03
C TYR A 316 5.02 -12.88 -1.07
N ILE A 317 5.12 -14.18 -1.05
CA ILE A 317 4.21 -15.09 -1.76
C ILE A 317 3.23 -15.67 -0.75
N ASP A 318 1.95 -15.52 -1.02
CA ASP A 318 0.92 -16.28 -0.34
C ASP A 318 0.93 -17.73 -0.85
N ILE A 319 0.93 -18.68 0.08
CA ILE A 319 1.07 -20.11 -0.21
C ILE A 319 -0.15 -20.84 0.35
N PRO A 320 -1.17 -21.12 -0.48
CA PRO A 320 -2.40 -21.79 -0.02
C PRO A 320 -2.17 -23.13 0.65
N GLY A 321 -1.07 -23.82 0.32
CA GLY A 321 -0.68 -25.10 0.94
C GLY A 321 -0.37 -25.00 2.45
N TYR A 322 -0.32 -23.82 3.03
CA TYR A 322 -0.17 -23.59 4.48
C TYR A 322 -1.45 -23.17 5.18
N TYR A 323 -2.55 -22.95 4.45
CA TYR A 323 -3.82 -22.65 5.08
C TYR A 323 -4.31 -23.81 5.94
N LYS A 324 -4.74 -23.51 7.15
CA LYS A 324 -5.44 -24.47 8.01
C LYS A 324 -6.91 -24.52 7.63
N PRO A 325 -7.62 -25.62 7.93
CA PRO A 325 -9.05 -25.70 7.68
C PRO A 325 -9.81 -24.50 8.27
N GLY A 326 -10.55 -23.79 7.42
CA GLY A 326 -11.31 -22.60 7.79
C GLY A 326 -10.53 -21.28 7.83
N GLU A 327 -9.20 -21.31 7.64
CA GLU A 327 -8.39 -20.08 7.48
C GLU A 327 -8.40 -19.63 6.03
N THR A 328 -8.68 -18.35 5.81
CA THR A 328 -8.58 -17.68 4.51
C THR A 328 -8.20 -16.22 4.69
N GLY A 329 -7.74 -15.58 3.62
CA GLY A 329 -7.46 -14.15 3.59
C GLY A 329 -6.27 -13.72 4.44
N HIS A 330 -6.25 -12.44 4.80
CA HIS A 330 -5.08 -11.79 5.42
C HIS A 330 -4.73 -12.30 6.83
N GLY A 331 -5.65 -12.98 7.52
CA GLY A 331 -5.40 -13.52 8.86
C GLY A 331 -4.55 -14.80 8.85
N ALA A 332 -4.54 -15.57 7.76
CA ALA A 332 -3.80 -16.82 7.65
C ALA A 332 -2.28 -16.59 7.72
N ILE A 333 -1.58 -17.46 8.46
CA ILE A 333 -0.10 -17.46 8.53
C ILE A 333 0.42 -18.32 7.38
N ALA A 334 0.42 -17.77 6.19
CA ALA A 334 0.69 -18.48 4.95
C ALA A 334 1.59 -17.73 3.96
N SER A 335 2.06 -16.54 4.33
CA SER A 335 2.89 -15.72 3.44
C SER A 335 4.38 -15.96 3.70
N ARG A 336 5.12 -16.36 2.66
CA ARG A 336 6.56 -16.60 2.66
C ARG A 336 7.31 -15.43 2.06
N ALA A 337 8.32 -14.92 2.78
CA ALA A 337 9.25 -13.94 2.27
C ALA A 337 10.14 -14.54 1.18
N VAL A 338 10.25 -13.88 0.02
CA VAL A 338 11.02 -14.35 -1.12
C VAL A 338 11.81 -13.24 -1.83
N VAL A 339 12.87 -13.66 -2.50
CA VAL A 339 13.54 -12.89 -3.55
C VAL A 339 12.90 -13.27 -4.89
N PHE A 340 12.55 -12.30 -5.71
CA PHE A 340 12.13 -12.46 -7.09
C PHE A 340 13.30 -12.09 -8.01
N ASP A 341 13.74 -13.01 -8.84
CA ASP A 341 14.62 -12.74 -9.99
C ASP A 341 13.74 -12.52 -11.22
N LEU A 342 13.48 -11.25 -11.53
CA LEU A 342 12.57 -10.87 -12.62
C LEU A 342 13.14 -11.26 -14.00
N TYR A 343 14.45 -11.24 -14.17
CA TYR A 343 15.08 -11.50 -15.46
C TYR A 343 15.11 -13.00 -15.78
N ASN A 344 15.30 -13.84 -14.75
CA ASN A 344 15.32 -15.29 -14.91
C ASN A 344 13.99 -15.98 -14.52
N GLN A 345 12.99 -15.20 -14.07
CA GLN A 345 11.67 -15.68 -13.64
C GLN A 345 11.77 -16.79 -12.58
N LYS A 346 12.53 -16.52 -11.52
CA LYS A 346 12.78 -17.43 -10.40
C LYS A 346 12.45 -16.78 -9.06
N MET A 347 12.01 -17.62 -8.12
CA MET A 347 11.81 -17.22 -6.75
C MET A 347 12.69 -18.05 -5.81
N LYS A 348 13.18 -17.40 -4.76
CA LYS A 348 13.95 -18.04 -3.69
C LYS A 348 13.46 -17.57 -2.34
N LYS A 349 13.29 -18.49 -1.41
CA LYS A 349 12.93 -18.22 -0.01
C LYS A 349 14.02 -17.36 0.65
N ILE A 350 13.60 -16.36 1.40
CA ILE A 350 14.48 -15.64 2.32
C ILE A 350 14.55 -16.42 3.62
N GLU A 351 15.77 -16.84 3.97
CA GLU A 351 16.00 -17.60 5.19
C GLU A 351 15.96 -16.71 6.44
N GLY A 352 15.56 -17.30 7.58
CA GLY A 352 15.54 -16.62 8.88
C GLY A 352 14.27 -15.85 9.20
N LEU A 353 13.23 -15.92 8.34
CA LEU A 353 11.88 -15.43 8.63
C LEU A 353 10.88 -16.57 8.66
N ASP A 354 10.04 -16.57 9.70
CA ASP A 354 8.86 -17.42 9.78
C ASP A 354 7.81 -16.99 8.75
N LEU A 355 6.78 -17.83 8.53
CA LEU A 355 5.61 -17.43 7.78
C LEU A 355 4.93 -16.22 8.44
N SER A 356 4.49 -15.28 7.64
CA SER A 356 3.75 -14.10 8.05
C SER A 356 2.25 -14.25 7.75
N ASN A 357 1.43 -13.48 8.45
CA ASN A 357 0.07 -13.23 7.99
C ASN A 357 0.06 -12.18 6.86
N GLY A 358 -1.07 -12.03 6.18
CA GLY A 358 -1.19 -11.12 5.04
C GLY A 358 -1.18 -9.62 5.37
N TYR A 359 -1.17 -9.23 6.66
CA TYR A 359 -1.01 -7.83 7.07
C TYR A 359 0.47 -7.43 7.17
N GLY A 360 1.34 -8.33 7.63
CA GLY A 360 2.75 -8.08 7.82
C GLY A 360 3.60 -8.58 6.65
N VAL A 361 3.29 -8.16 5.43
CA VAL A 361 3.95 -8.64 4.21
C VAL A 361 4.68 -7.56 3.42
N LEU A 362 4.72 -6.33 3.92
CA LEU A 362 5.27 -5.24 3.14
C LEU A 362 6.79 -5.19 3.19
N VAL A 363 7.38 -4.82 2.05
CA VAL A 363 8.81 -4.55 1.90
C VAL A 363 8.97 -3.14 1.35
N SER A 364 9.89 -2.37 1.93
CA SER A 364 10.18 -0.99 1.53
C SER A 364 11.67 -0.76 1.40
N LYS A 365 12.07 0.18 0.55
CA LYS A 365 13.47 0.65 0.52
C LYS A 365 13.81 1.35 1.82
N TYR A 366 14.98 1.01 2.39
CA TYR A 366 15.46 1.59 3.63
C TYR A 366 16.98 1.72 3.59
N LYS A 367 17.48 2.96 3.51
CA LYS A 367 18.91 3.25 3.34
C LYS A 367 19.51 2.49 2.15
N ASP A 368 20.59 1.76 2.38
CA ASP A 368 21.28 0.90 1.41
C ASP A 368 20.67 -0.51 1.29
N GLY A 369 19.61 -0.79 2.03
CA GLY A 369 18.93 -2.07 2.06
C GLY A 369 17.41 -1.97 1.97
N LEU A 370 16.75 -2.92 2.59
CA LEU A 370 15.30 -3.02 2.63
C LEU A 370 14.81 -3.24 4.07
N ALA A 371 13.67 -2.66 4.39
CA ALA A 371 12.89 -2.97 5.56
C ALA A 371 11.82 -3.99 5.18
N ILE A 372 11.80 -5.14 5.85
CA ILE A 372 10.84 -6.20 5.59
C ILE A 372 9.97 -6.42 6.83
N ALA A 373 8.68 -6.21 6.69
CA ALA A 373 7.70 -6.48 7.74
C ALA A 373 7.45 -7.98 7.86
N ASN A 374 7.24 -8.48 9.08
CA ASN A 374 6.82 -9.85 9.33
C ASN A 374 5.90 -9.91 10.55
N ALA A 375 4.78 -10.59 10.42
CA ALA A 375 3.82 -10.82 11.48
C ALA A 375 3.56 -12.31 11.63
N SER A 376 4.54 -13.00 12.23
CA SER A 376 4.46 -14.43 12.54
C SER A 376 3.67 -14.70 13.83
N THR A 377 3.55 -15.96 14.21
CA THR A 377 2.95 -16.35 15.49
C THR A 377 3.79 -15.96 16.69
N THR A 378 5.09 -15.77 16.50
CA THR A 378 6.07 -15.50 17.58
C THR A 378 6.49 -14.04 17.65
N THR A 379 6.56 -13.35 16.50
CA THR A 379 7.09 -11.99 16.43
C THR A 379 6.32 -11.16 15.43
N LYS A 380 6.01 -9.92 15.82
CA LYS A 380 5.50 -8.86 14.94
C LYS A 380 6.56 -7.77 14.89
N GLY A 381 7.19 -7.62 13.74
CA GLY A 381 8.30 -6.69 13.65
C GLY A 381 8.76 -6.43 12.23
N ILE A 382 9.77 -5.58 12.14
CA ILE A 382 10.39 -5.16 10.89
C ILE A 382 11.89 -5.47 10.98
N TYR A 383 12.38 -6.11 9.95
CA TYR A 383 13.74 -6.59 9.82
C TYR A 383 14.50 -5.83 8.75
N TYR A 384 15.81 -5.71 8.90
CA TYR A 384 16.68 -5.20 7.84
C TYR A 384 17.13 -6.35 6.94
N LEU A 385 17.01 -6.17 5.64
CA LEU A 385 17.47 -7.08 4.61
C LEU A 385 18.56 -6.41 3.77
N ASN A 386 19.68 -7.10 3.62
CA ASN A 386 20.79 -6.69 2.75
C ASN A 386 20.58 -7.29 1.35
N PRO A 387 20.31 -6.47 0.31
CA PRO A 387 20.02 -6.96 -1.05
C PRO A 387 21.24 -7.48 -1.81
N GLN A 388 22.48 -7.20 -1.36
CA GLN A 388 23.68 -7.75 -1.95
C GLN A 388 23.90 -9.22 -1.58
N THR A 389 23.41 -9.63 -0.39
CA THR A 389 23.60 -10.99 0.13
C THR A 389 22.31 -11.78 0.24
N ASP A 390 21.16 -11.16 0.02
CA ASP A 390 19.80 -11.69 0.22
C ASP A 390 19.56 -12.18 1.68
N LYS A 391 20.30 -11.64 2.65
CA LYS A 391 20.21 -12.03 4.05
C LYS A 391 19.52 -10.99 4.90
N ILE A 392 18.71 -11.46 5.84
CA ILE A 392 18.14 -10.61 6.87
C ILE A 392 19.07 -10.54 8.10
N ASN A 393 18.98 -9.41 8.81
CA ASN A 393 19.45 -9.38 10.18
C ASN A 393 18.44 -10.17 11.05
N PRO A 394 18.85 -11.21 11.79
CA PRO A 394 17.94 -12.04 12.57
C PRO A 394 17.27 -11.27 13.72
N ILE A 395 17.82 -10.14 14.12
CA ILE A 395 17.25 -9.27 15.15
C ILE A 395 16.33 -8.24 14.46
N PRO A 396 15.03 -8.18 14.80
CA PRO A 396 14.14 -7.16 14.24
C PRO A 396 14.62 -5.76 14.64
N MET A 397 14.67 -4.85 13.68
CA MET A 397 14.96 -3.44 13.96
C MET A 397 13.88 -2.81 14.83
N ILE A 398 12.64 -3.19 14.59
CA ILE A 398 11.45 -2.64 15.23
C ILE A 398 10.53 -3.79 15.60
N THR A 399 10.00 -3.78 16.84
CA THR A 399 8.85 -4.60 17.23
C THR A 399 7.63 -3.71 17.43
N THR A 400 6.45 -4.22 17.06
CA THR A 400 5.23 -3.44 17.02
C THR A 400 4.12 -4.05 17.88
N ILE A 401 3.26 -3.17 18.43
CA ILE A 401 1.94 -3.57 18.92
C ILE A 401 1.02 -3.60 17.70
N GLY A 402 0.50 -4.77 17.36
CA GLY A 402 -0.24 -5.01 16.12
C GLY A 402 0.66 -5.49 14.98
N ASN A 403 0.06 -5.68 13.81
CA ASN A 403 0.80 -6.14 12.63
C ASN A 403 1.51 -4.95 11.98
N PRO A 404 2.81 -5.04 11.68
CA PRO A 404 3.51 -4.00 10.91
C PRO A 404 3.01 -4.04 9.47
N MET A 405 2.28 -3.00 9.05
CA MET A 405 1.74 -2.92 7.69
C MET A 405 2.71 -2.28 6.73
N ALA A 406 3.27 -1.14 7.11
CA ALA A 406 4.17 -0.37 6.25
C ALA A 406 5.24 0.34 7.06
N ILE A 407 6.41 0.46 6.47
CA ILE A 407 7.47 1.36 6.90
C ILE A 407 7.94 2.14 5.68
N GLU A 408 7.95 3.45 5.80
CA GLU A 408 8.43 4.35 4.75
C GLU A 408 9.51 5.25 5.30
N TRP A 409 10.61 5.34 4.58
CA TRP A 409 11.75 6.17 4.96
C TRP A 409 11.76 7.46 4.16
N PHE A 410 11.82 8.60 4.85
CA PHE A 410 11.84 9.93 4.21
C PHE A 410 13.19 10.29 3.55
N GLY A 411 14.18 9.43 3.68
CA GLY A 411 15.52 9.77 3.20
C GLY A 411 16.28 10.76 4.11
N ASN A 412 17.39 11.24 3.60
CA ASN A 412 18.23 12.26 4.26
C ASN A 412 17.78 13.66 3.89
#